data_9dca8b10e763fbb078ea97d8446579f6
#
_entry.id   9dca8b10e763fbb078ea97d8446579f6
#
_cell.length_a   1.000
_cell.length_b   1.000
_cell.length_c   1.000
_cell.angle_alpha   90.00
_cell.angle_beta   90.00
_cell.angle_gamma   90.00
#
_symmetry.space_group_name_H-M   'P 1'
#
loop_
_entity.id
_entity.type
_entity.pdbx_description
1 polymer ?
#
loop_
_entity_poly.entity_id
_entity_poly.type
_entity_poly.pdbx_seq_one_letter_code
_entity_poly.pdbx_strand_id
1 'polypeptide(L)'
;MKKLALAVAAVALFAGACSSSDEPSTQPGGSVTAPAPKGAGNTGGGTLTVFAAASLTESFTALGKAFEGQHPGVTVKFSFAGSSGLVQQLTNGAKADVFASADQANMDKAVQGGVIDGQPAVFATNKLAIAVAPGNPKGIKSFADLNKAGLTVITCAPQVPCGAAAKKVETATGVTLKPKSEEQDVKQVLNKVASGDADAGLVYITDTTSAAGKVDKVDFPEAAQAINSYPIAAIKGGQSALAKQFDDFVLGAEGKSELTKAGFGPAK
;
A
#
# COMPACT_ATOMS: atom_id res chain seq x y z
N MET A 1 -17.59 -22.06 -45.44
CA MET A 1 -17.40 -23.38 -46.09
C MET A 1 -16.00 -23.88 -45.77
N LYS A 2 -15.86 -25.16 -45.42
CA LYS A 2 -14.70 -25.99 -44.99
C LYS A 2 -14.48 -25.91 -43.46
N LYS A 3 -15.08 -26.79 -42.62
CA LYS A 3 -15.03 -28.25 -42.38
C LYS A 3 -13.61 -28.72 -42.02
N LEU A 4 -13.49 -29.10 -40.77
CA LEU A 4 -13.40 -30.41 -40.14
C LEU A 4 -11.96 -30.96 -40.01
N ALA A 5 -11.50 -31.29 -38.81
CA ALA A 5 -11.10 -32.65 -38.49
C ALA A 5 -10.84 -32.82 -36.97
N LEU A 6 -11.56 -33.77 -36.43
CA LEU A 6 -11.41 -34.42 -35.12
C LEU A 6 -10.24 -35.42 -35.22
N ALA A 7 -9.47 -35.61 -34.17
CA ALA A 7 -8.69 -36.81 -33.93
C ALA A 7 -8.75 -37.20 -32.45
N VAL A 8 -9.37 -38.36 -32.21
CA VAL A 8 -9.44 -39.13 -30.97
C VAL A 8 -8.47 -40.30 -31.08
N ALA A 9 -7.69 -40.59 -30.06
CA ALA A 9 -7.11 -41.89 -29.72
C ALA A 9 -6.49 -41.79 -28.31
N ALA A 10 -6.88 -42.48 -27.35
CA ALA A 10 -7.07 -43.89 -26.94
C ALA A 10 -6.04 -44.26 -25.87
N VAL A 11 -6.57 -44.51 -24.71
CA VAL A 11 -6.33 -45.42 -23.57
C VAL A 11 -5.13 -46.38 -23.68
N ALA A 12 -4.34 -46.46 -22.59
CA ALA A 12 -3.70 -47.70 -22.15
C ALA A 12 -3.61 -47.76 -20.61
N LEU A 13 -4.38 -48.64 -20.02
CA LEU A 13 -4.28 -49.17 -18.67
C LEU A 13 -3.08 -50.11 -18.56
N PHE A 14 -2.30 -50.02 -17.45
CA PHE A 14 -1.52 -51.14 -16.96
C PHE A 14 -1.76 -51.31 -15.48
N ALA A 15 -2.34 -52.46 -15.14
CA ALA A 15 -2.45 -53.02 -13.79
C ALA A 15 -1.35 -54.08 -13.61
N GLY A 16 -0.80 -54.18 -12.39
CA GLY A 16 0.09 -55.29 -11.97
C GLY A 16 0.47 -55.03 -10.52
N ALA A 17 -0.10 -55.61 -9.63
CA ALA A 17 -0.17 -56.87 -8.91
C ALA A 17 0.95 -57.06 -7.87
N CYS A 18 0.46 -57.29 -6.66
CA CYS A 18 1.05 -57.68 -5.37
C CYS A 18 2.23 -58.63 -5.38
N SER A 19 3.11 -58.52 -4.35
CA SER A 19 3.58 -59.65 -3.60
C SER A 19 4.04 -59.29 -2.19
N SER A 20 3.49 -59.96 -1.22
CA SER A 20 3.81 -60.01 0.20
C SER A 20 4.95 -60.97 0.49
N SER A 21 5.75 -60.70 1.52
CA SER A 21 6.41 -61.72 2.33
C SER A 21 6.82 -61.19 3.70
N ASP A 22 6.56 -62.01 4.68
CA ASP A 22 6.55 -61.92 6.13
C ASP A 22 7.88 -61.68 6.85
N GLU A 23 7.73 -61.24 8.08
CA GLU A 23 8.53 -61.08 9.31
C GLU A 23 9.48 -62.25 9.75
N PRO A 24 10.20 -62.23 10.90
CA PRO A 24 10.25 -61.28 12.03
C PRO A 24 11.63 -61.05 12.73
N SER A 25 11.57 -60.24 13.80
CA SER A 25 12.31 -60.22 15.08
C SER A 25 13.63 -59.45 15.15
N THR A 26 13.88 -58.55 16.06
CA THR A 26 13.99 -58.52 17.53
C THR A 26 14.43 -57.12 17.99
N GLN A 27 13.81 -56.62 19.04
CA GLN A 27 14.24 -55.50 19.89
C GLN A 27 15.42 -55.90 20.81
N PRO A 28 16.16 -55.02 21.57
CA PRO A 28 15.70 -53.75 22.19
C PRO A 28 16.78 -52.62 22.27
N GLY A 29 16.30 -51.41 22.60
CA GLY A 29 17.09 -50.56 23.46
C GLY A 29 17.29 -49.11 23.05
N GLY A 30 16.69 -48.17 23.79
CA GLY A 30 17.21 -46.82 23.97
C GLY A 30 16.40 -45.67 23.34
N SER A 31 15.25 -45.34 23.94
CA SER A 31 14.60 -44.02 23.75
C SER A 31 15.48 -42.94 24.35
N VAL A 32 16.05 -42.10 23.47
CA VAL A 32 16.42 -40.72 23.82
C VAL A 32 15.49 -39.80 23.07
N THR A 33 14.50 -39.38 23.80
CA THR A 33 13.53 -38.37 23.35
C THR A 33 14.27 -37.04 23.32
N ALA A 34 14.72 -36.61 22.13
CA ALA A 34 15.09 -35.22 21.91
C ALA A 34 13.81 -34.37 21.91
N PRO A 35 13.76 -33.22 22.62
CA PRO A 35 12.60 -32.36 22.56
C PRO A 35 12.48 -31.79 21.15
N ALA A 36 11.32 -32.00 20.55
CA ALA A 36 10.95 -31.37 19.29
C ALA A 36 11.02 -29.85 19.42
N PRO A 37 11.57 -29.13 18.44
CA PRO A 37 11.50 -27.66 18.45
C PRO A 37 10.04 -27.24 18.40
N LYS A 38 9.58 -26.55 19.45
CA LYS A 38 8.27 -25.91 19.48
C LYS A 38 8.28 -24.77 18.47
N GLY A 39 7.32 -24.79 17.54
CA GLY A 39 6.81 -23.62 16.88
C GLY A 39 7.37 -23.25 15.52
N ALA A 40 7.36 -24.17 14.54
CA ALA A 40 7.12 -23.73 13.18
C ALA A 40 5.60 -23.66 13.00
N GLY A 41 5.02 -22.48 13.18
CA GLY A 41 3.66 -22.22 12.73
C GLY A 41 3.62 -22.58 11.24
N ASN A 42 2.66 -23.41 10.87
CA ASN A 42 2.44 -23.81 9.48
C ASN A 42 2.07 -22.54 8.66
N THR A 43 3.08 -21.84 8.15
CA THR A 43 2.93 -20.77 7.17
C THR A 43 2.71 -21.45 5.82
N GLY A 44 1.49 -21.95 5.61
CA GLY A 44 1.05 -22.33 4.28
C GLY A 44 1.28 -21.14 3.36
N GLY A 45 2.09 -21.30 2.30
CA GLY A 45 2.33 -20.28 1.32
C GLY A 45 1.00 -19.76 0.76
N GLY A 46 0.94 -18.49 0.40
CA GLY A 46 -0.27 -17.85 -0.12
C GLY A 46 0.02 -16.51 -0.78
N THR A 47 -0.97 -15.98 -1.48
CA THR A 47 -0.88 -14.62 -2.03
C THR A 47 -1.64 -13.66 -1.11
N LEU A 48 -0.94 -12.71 -0.53
CA LEU A 48 -1.53 -11.60 0.21
C LEU A 48 -1.77 -10.43 -0.74
N THR A 49 -3.02 -10.02 -0.90
CA THR A 49 -3.40 -8.87 -1.73
C THR A 49 -3.60 -7.64 -0.85
N VAL A 50 -2.78 -6.62 -1.04
CA VAL A 50 -2.77 -5.40 -0.25
C VAL A 50 -3.22 -4.22 -1.11
N PHE A 51 -4.33 -3.59 -0.72
CA PHE A 51 -4.76 -2.31 -1.27
C PHE A 51 -4.14 -1.19 -0.44
N ALA A 52 -3.25 -0.40 -1.02
CA ALA A 52 -2.51 0.62 -0.30
C ALA A 52 -2.56 1.98 -1.01
N ALA A 53 -2.59 3.06 -0.23
CA ALA A 53 -2.54 4.41 -0.77
C ALA A 53 -1.32 4.61 -1.68
N ALA A 54 -1.49 5.36 -2.77
CA ALA A 54 -0.43 5.61 -3.75
C ALA A 54 0.86 6.19 -3.16
N SER A 55 0.76 7.00 -2.09
CA SER A 55 1.91 7.54 -1.36
C SER A 55 2.74 6.48 -0.61
N LEU A 56 2.23 5.24 -0.48
CA LEU A 56 2.90 4.12 0.16
C LEU A 56 3.69 3.24 -0.83
N THR A 57 3.65 3.55 -2.13
CA THR A 57 4.17 2.68 -3.18
C THR A 57 5.60 2.19 -2.90
N GLU A 58 6.53 3.08 -2.63
CA GLU A 58 7.93 2.72 -2.45
C GLU A 58 8.15 1.97 -1.13
N SER A 59 7.64 2.51 -0.02
CA SER A 59 7.82 1.92 1.32
C SER A 59 7.12 0.57 1.43
N PHE A 60 5.88 0.43 0.93
CA PHE A 60 5.16 -0.83 0.99
C PHE A 60 5.73 -1.89 0.04
N THR A 61 6.27 -1.49 -1.12
CA THR A 61 7.01 -2.42 -1.97
C THR A 61 8.25 -2.97 -1.26
N ALA A 62 8.99 -2.14 -0.52
CA ALA A 62 10.12 -2.58 0.27
C ALA A 62 9.68 -3.50 1.43
N LEU A 63 8.63 -3.11 2.17
CA LEU A 63 8.05 -3.90 3.26
C LEU A 63 7.49 -5.24 2.77
N GLY A 64 6.83 -5.27 1.61
CA GLY A 64 6.36 -6.52 1.02
C GLY A 64 7.48 -7.51 0.74
N LYS A 65 8.58 -7.05 0.15
CA LYS A 65 9.78 -7.88 -0.07
C LYS A 65 10.40 -8.38 1.22
N ALA A 66 10.49 -7.53 2.25
CA ALA A 66 11.02 -7.91 3.55
C ALA A 66 10.11 -8.95 4.24
N PHE A 67 8.78 -8.77 4.15
CA PHE A 67 7.80 -9.72 4.67
C PHE A 67 7.88 -11.08 3.96
N GLU A 68 7.96 -11.10 2.62
CA GLU A 68 8.15 -12.33 1.84
C GLU A 68 9.43 -13.07 2.24
N GLY A 69 10.51 -12.36 2.51
CA GLY A 69 11.79 -12.93 2.97
C GLY A 69 11.68 -13.65 4.32
N GLN A 70 10.76 -13.21 5.19
CA GLN A 70 10.51 -13.81 6.52
C GLN A 70 9.41 -14.88 6.50
N HIS A 71 8.62 -14.94 5.41
CA HIS A 71 7.49 -15.84 5.24
C HIS A 71 7.64 -16.66 3.95
N PRO A 72 8.50 -17.69 3.92
CA PRO A 72 8.74 -18.50 2.74
C PRO A 72 7.43 -19.08 2.16
N GLY A 73 7.25 -18.93 0.85
CA GLY A 73 6.03 -19.35 0.14
C GLY A 73 4.90 -18.32 0.13
N VAL A 74 5.05 -17.18 0.81
CA VAL A 74 4.12 -16.06 0.71
C VAL A 74 4.55 -15.13 -0.44
N THR A 75 3.56 -14.59 -1.18
CA THR A 75 3.75 -13.53 -2.18
C THR A 75 2.82 -12.37 -1.85
N VAL A 76 3.35 -11.15 -1.77
CA VAL A 76 2.57 -9.94 -1.50
C VAL A 76 2.30 -9.21 -2.82
N LYS A 77 1.03 -9.05 -3.16
CA LYS A 77 0.57 -8.29 -4.33
C LYS A 77 -0.05 -6.99 -3.92
N PHE A 78 0.43 -5.89 -4.47
CA PHE A 78 -0.08 -4.55 -4.18
C PHE A 78 -0.98 -4.03 -5.29
N SER A 79 -2.03 -3.30 -4.87
CA SER A 79 -2.80 -2.39 -5.72
C SER A 79 -2.66 -1.00 -5.11
N PHE A 80 -1.92 -0.12 -5.78
CA PHE A 80 -1.70 1.25 -5.33
C PHE A 80 -2.61 2.23 -6.08
N ALA A 81 -3.40 3.01 -5.33
CA ALA A 81 -4.26 4.06 -5.86
C ALA A 81 -4.60 5.09 -4.77
N GLY A 82 -5.38 6.11 -5.10
CA GLY A 82 -5.95 7.01 -4.09
C GLY A 82 -6.86 6.23 -3.13
N SER A 83 -6.75 6.49 -1.82
CA SER A 83 -7.51 5.75 -0.80
C SER A 83 -9.02 5.77 -1.03
N SER A 84 -9.57 6.89 -1.54
CA SER A 84 -10.98 7.01 -1.90
C SER A 84 -11.41 6.03 -3.00
N GLY A 85 -10.58 5.86 -4.02
CA GLY A 85 -10.81 4.89 -5.10
C GLY A 85 -10.70 3.44 -4.60
N LEU A 86 -9.75 3.16 -3.72
CA LEU A 86 -9.60 1.82 -3.12
C LEU A 86 -10.81 1.45 -2.25
N VAL A 87 -11.28 2.38 -1.41
CA VAL A 87 -12.51 2.15 -0.61
C VAL A 87 -13.70 1.87 -1.51
N GLN A 88 -13.86 2.64 -2.59
CA GLN A 88 -14.95 2.41 -3.54
C GLN A 88 -14.85 1.01 -4.17
N GLN A 89 -13.66 0.56 -4.55
CA GLN A 89 -13.46 -0.78 -5.08
C GLN A 89 -13.82 -1.85 -4.04
N LEU A 90 -13.36 -1.71 -2.78
CA LEU A 90 -13.65 -2.64 -1.69
C LEU A 90 -15.15 -2.73 -1.40
N THR A 91 -15.84 -1.59 -1.29
CA THR A 91 -17.29 -1.56 -1.04
C THR A 91 -18.11 -2.09 -2.21
N ASN A 92 -17.55 -2.06 -3.42
CA ASN A 92 -18.12 -2.68 -4.62
C ASN A 92 -17.74 -4.17 -4.79
N GLY A 93 -17.08 -4.76 -3.78
CA GLY A 93 -16.81 -6.20 -3.73
C GLY A 93 -15.45 -6.63 -4.29
N ALA A 94 -14.53 -5.70 -4.57
CA ALA A 94 -13.16 -6.08 -4.90
C ALA A 94 -12.51 -6.87 -3.75
N LYS A 95 -11.72 -7.88 -4.11
CA LYS A 95 -11.07 -8.77 -3.15
C LYS A 95 -9.69 -8.23 -2.79
N ALA A 96 -9.46 -8.07 -1.50
CA ALA A 96 -8.16 -7.77 -0.91
C ALA A 96 -8.11 -8.39 0.49
N ASP A 97 -6.90 -8.49 1.03
CA ASP A 97 -6.67 -9.02 2.38
C ASP A 97 -6.38 -7.91 3.38
N VAL A 98 -5.72 -6.83 2.91
CA VAL A 98 -5.32 -5.67 3.73
C VAL A 98 -5.69 -4.38 3.01
N PHE A 99 -6.12 -3.36 3.78
CA PHE A 99 -6.28 -1.99 3.33
C PHE A 99 -5.44 -1.04 4.16
N ALA A 100 -4.56 -0.26 3.50
CA ALA A 100 -3.75 0.79 4.11
C ALA A 100 -4.10 2.15 3.48
N SER A 101 -4.73 3.02 4.27
CA SER A 101 -5.23 4.34 3.83
C SER A 101 -4.25 5.47 4.15
N ALA A 102 -4.27 6.54 3.34
CA ALA A 102 -3.53 7.78 3.59
C ALA A 102 -4.31 8.80 4.42
N ASP A 103 -5.49 8.48 4.90
CA ASP A 103 -6.24 9.28 5.87
C ASP A 103 -7.24 8.43 6.67
N GLN A 104 -7.65 8.95 7.81
CA GLN A 104 -8.65 8.32 8.67
C GLN A 104 -10.03 8.33 7.99
N ALA A 105 -10.39 9.40 7.29
CA ALA A 105 -11.74 9.55 6.72
C ALA A 105 -12.08 8.45 5.70
N ASN A 106 -11.11 8.03 4.87
CA ASN A 106 -11.33 6.91 3.94
C ASN A 106 -11.32 5.55 4.66
N MET A 107 -10.52 5.37 5.71
CA MET A 107 -10.62 4.17 6.56
C MET A 107 -11.99 4.09 7.24
N ASP A 108 -12.51 5.20 7.76
CA ASP A 108 -13.83 5.25 8.39
C ASP A 108 -14.94 4.86 7.40
N LYS A 109 -14.83 5.30 6.13
CA LYS A 109 -15.75 4.84 5.07
C LYS A 109 -15.67 3.34 4.83
N ALA A 110 -14.46 2.75 4.86
CA ALA A 110 -14.30 1.30 4.73
C ALA A 110 -14.92 0.54 5.93
N VAL A 111 -14.75 1.07 7.15
CA VAL A 111 -15.41 0.55 8.35
C VAL A 111 -16.93 0.63 8.23
N GLN A 112 -17.48 1.80 7.87
CA GLN A 112 -18.90 2.02 7.65
C GLN A 112 -19.48 1.14 6.54
N GLY A 113 -18.70 0.91 5.48
CA GLY A 113 -19.01 -0.02 4.40
C GLY A 113 -18.96 -1.49 4.80
N GLY A 114 -18.58 -1.79 6.05
CA GLY A 114 -18.59 -3.13 6.62
C GLY A 114 -17.52 -4.06 6.07
N VAL A 115 -16.49 -3.53 5.38
CA VAL A 115 -15.45 -4.32 4.70
C VAL A 115 -14.22 -4.60 5.57
N ILE A 116 -14.04 -3.88 6.68
CA ILE A 116 -12.91 -4.04 7.61
C ILE A 116 -13.16 -5.17 8.61
N ASP A 117 -12.12 -5.97 8.86
CA ASP A 117 -12.07 -7.00 9.92
C ASP A 117 -11.28 -6.48 11.13
N GLY A 118 -11.92 -6.41 12.28
CA GLY A 118 -11.30 -5.87 13.51
C GLY A 118 -11.25 -4.34 13.56
N GLN A 119 -10.22 -3.82 14.22
CA GLN A 119 -10.03 -2.38 14.43
C GLN A 119 -8.82 -1.89 13.63
N PRO A 120 -8.96 -0.80 12.85
CA PRO A 120 -7.81 -0.17 12.18
C PRO A 120 -6.79 0.35 13.17
N ALA A 121 -5.50 0.23 12.84
CA ALA A 121 -4.39 0.77 13.62
C ALA A 121 -3.62 1.81 12.82
N VAL A 122 -3.34 2.98 13.42
CA VAL A 122 -2.49 4.01 12.80
C VAL A 122 -1.03 3.55 12.85
N PHE A 123 -0.35 3.51 11.72
CA PHE A 123 1.04 3.08 11.61
C PHE A 123 2.02 4.22 11.29
N ALA A 124 1.54 5.32 10.71
CA ALA A 124 2.37 6.46 10.32
C ALA A 124 1.55 7.75 10.25
N THR A 125 2.27 8.87 10.10
CA THR A 125 1.69 10.17 9.74
C THR A 125 2.43 10.76 8.54
N ASN A 126 1.78 11.70 7.83
CA ASN A 126 2.42 12.44 6.75
C ASN A 126 1.85 13.87 6.68
N LYS A 127 2.53 14.76 5.99
CA LYS A 127 2.06 16.12 5.75
C LYS A 127 2.38 16.55 4.32
N LEU A 128 1.65 17.56 3.84
CA LEU A 128 1.84 18.10 2.51
C LEU A 128 3.17 18.85 2.37
N ALA A 129 3.68 18.84 1.15
CA ALA A 129 4.72 19.71 0.64
C ALA A 129 4.33 20.16 -0.78
N ILE A 130 4.97 21.20 -1.30
CA ILE A 130 4.82 21.59 -2.68
C ILE A 130 5.97 20.95 -3.47
N ALA A 131 5.64 20.14 -4.47
CA ALA A 131 6.58 19.68 -5.48
C ALA A 131 6.68 20.74 -6.58
N VAL A 132 7.90 21.06 -6.99
CA VAL A 132 8.20 21.98 -8.10
C VAL A 132 9.27 21.36 -9.01
N ALA A 133 9.42 21.88 -10.23
CA ALA A 133 10.51 21.47 -11.11
C ALA A 133 11.88 21.75 -10.45
N PRO A 134 12.93 20.98 -10.78
CA PRO A 134 14.27 21.19 -10.25
C PRO A 134 14.76 22.63 -10.42
N GLY A 135 15.35 23.19 -9.36
CA GLY A 135 15.77 24.59 -9.29
C GLY A 135 14.66 25.59 -9.05
N ASN A 136 13.41 25.14 -8.90
CA ASN A 136 12.24 25.98 -8.63
C ASN A 136 12.16 27.23 -9.53
N PRO A 137 12.07 27.07 -10.85
CA PRO A 137 12.20 28.18 -11.82
C PRO A 137 11.09 29.24 -11.68
N LYS A 138 9.98 28.90 -11.03
CA LYS A 138 8.87 29.82 -10.77
C LYS A 138 8.99 30.55 -9.42
N GLY A 139 10.01 30.27 -8.61
CA GLY A 139 10.27 30.92 -7.35
C GLY A 139 9.14 30.76 -6.34
N ILE A 140 8.50 29.60 -6.28
CA ILE A 140 7.42 29.28 -5.34
C ILE A 140 8.01 29.06 -3.96
N LYS A 141 7.52 29.76 -2.93
CA LYS A 141 8.07 29.72 -1.56
C LYS A 141 7.02 29.48 -0.49
N SER A 142 5.74 29.57 -0.83
CA SER A 142 4.62 29.46 0.13
C SER A 142 3.40 28.82 -0.50
N PHE A 143 2.45 28.41 0.34
CA PHE A 143 1.15 27.93 -0.13
C PHE A 143 0.38 29.01 -0.94
N ALA A 144 0.46 30.25 -0.51
CA ALA A 144 -0.19 31.39 -1.21
C ALA A 144 0.40 31.63 -2.61
N ASP A 145 1.68 31.33 -2.83
CA ASP A 145 2.32 31.47 -4.15
C ASP A 145 1.69 30.58 -5.22
N LEU A 146 1.02 29.52 -4.81
CA LEU A 146 0.30 28.62 -5.75
C LEU A 146 -0.86 29.32 -6.48
N ASN A 147 -1.29 30.51 -6.03
CA ASN A 147 -2.30 31.32 -6.68
C ASN A 147 -1.73 32.40 -7.61
N LYS A 148 -0.40 32.47 -7.81
CA LYS A 148 0.22 33.42 -8.74
C LYS A 148 -0.29 33.18 -10.16
N ALA A 149 -0.58 34.25 -10.86
CA ALA A 149 -1.04 34.18 -12.25
C ALA A 149 0.00 33.50 -13.15
N GLY A 150 -0.45 32.72 -14.11
CA GLY A 150 0.40 32.03 -15.07
C GLY A 150 1.07 30.74 -14.57
N LEU A 151 0.72 30.26 -13.35
CA LEU A 151 1.16 28.96 -12.87
C LEU A 151 0.16 27.86 -13.28
N THR A 152 0.72 26.73 -13.68
CA THR A 152 -0.02 25.46 -13.80
C THR A 152 0.16 24.68 -12.51
N VAL A 153 -0.87 24.73 -11.65
CA VAL A 153 -0.88 24.05 -10.35
C VAL A 153 -1.82 22.85 -10.43
N ILE A 154 -1.37 21.72 -9.93
CA ILE A 154 -2.12 20.47 -9.87
C ILE A 154 -2.30 20.08 -8.40
N THR A 155 -3.49 19.59 -8.05
CA THR A 155 -3.81 19.06 -6.73
C THR A 155 -4.47 17.69 -6.84
N CYS A 156 -4.70 17.03 -5.72
CA CYS A 156 -5.62 15.91 -5.69
C CYS A 156 -7.07 16.39 -5.62
N ALA A 157 -8.00 15.59 -6.12
CA ALA A 157 -9.43 15.83 -5.95
C ALA A 157 -9.83 15.84 -4.46
N PRO A 158 -10.83 16.60 -4.04
CA PRO A 158 -11.16 16.84 -2.63
C PRO A 158 -11.45 15.56 -1.80
N GLN A 159 -11.97 14.50 -2.44
CA GLN A 159 -12.25 13.22 -1.78
C GLN A 159 -11.02 12.35 -1.57
N VAL A 160 -9.92 12.64 -2.25
CA VAL A 160 -8.62 11.95 -2.13
C VAL A 160 -7.88 12.50 -0.90
N PRO A 161 -7.14 11.68 -0.12
CA PRO A 161 -6.49 12.14 1.10
C PRO A 161 -5.64 13.41 0.98
N CYS A 162 -4.83 13.54 -0.09
CA CYS A 162 -4.03 14.73 -0.38
C CYS A 162 -4.88 15.97 -0.71
N GLY A 163 -6.00 15.79 -1.41
CA GLY A 163 -6.96 16.86 -1.69
C GLY A 163 -7.72 17.31 -0.45
N ALA A 164 -8.16 16.36 0.38
CA ALA A 164 -8.78 16.67 1.67
C ALA A 164 -7.81 17.44 2.59
N ALA A 165 -6.52 17.07 2.60
CA ALA A 165 -5.49 17.79 3.34
C ALA A 165 -5.28 19.22 2.76
N ALA A 166 -5.26 19.37 1.42
CA ALA A 166 -5.17 20.67 0.78
C ALA A 166 -6.35 21.59 1.18
N LYS A 167 -7.58 21.05 1.21
CA LYS A 167 -8.78 21.80 1.65
C LYS A 167 -8.69 22.23 3.13
N LYS A 168 -8.09 21.44 4.01
CA LYS A 168 -7.84 21.86 5.40
C LYS A 168 -6.87 23.05 5.46
N VAL A 169 -5.79 23.02 4.64
CA VAL A 169 -4.84 24.13 4.54
C VAL A 169 -5.52 25.37 3.96
N GLU A 170 -6.33 25.25 2.90
CA GLU A 170 -7.11 26.35 2.36
C GLU A 170 -7.99 27.01 3.44
N THR A 171 -8.70 26.19 4.22
CA THR A 171 -9.56 26.67 5.30
C THR A 171 -8.76 27.41 6.39
N ALA A 172 -7.61 26.84 6.77
CA ALA A 172 -6.77 27.40 7.83
C ALA A 172 -6.09 28.72 7.42
N THR A 173 -5.79 28.89 6.13
CA THR A 173 -5.08 30.07 5.60
C THR A 173 -5.99 31.13 5.01
N GLY A 174 -7.23 30.76 4.67
CA GLY A 174 -8.13 31.61 3.86
C GLY A 174 -7.72 31.70 2.38
N VAL A 175 -6.70 30.95 1.96
CA VAL A 175 -6.22 30.91 0.58
C VAL A 175 -6.95 29.80 -0.17
N THR A 176 -7.72 30.13 -1.19
CA THR A 176 -8.41 29.15 -2.04
C THR A 176 -7.60 28.92 -3.31
N LEU A 177 -7.17 27.69 -3.54
CA LEU A 177 -6.44 27.31 -4.75
C LEU A 177 -7.41 27.17 -5.96
N LYS A 178 -6.85 27.42 -7.14
CA LYS A 178 -7.54 27.23 -8.43
C LYS A 178 -6.69 26.28 -9.29
N PRO A 179 -6.67 24.98 -8.98
CA PRO A 179 -5.84 24.04 -9.70
C PRO A 179 -6.28 23.90 -11.16
N LYS A 180 -5.32 23.67 -12.05
CA LYS A 180 -5.59 23.40 -13.47
C LYS A 180 -6.26 22.04 -13.67
N SER A 181 -5.91 21.06 -12.84
CA SER A 181 -6.59 19.77 -12.76
C SER A 181 -6.49 19.19 -11.34
N GLU A 182 -7.40 18.27 -11.04
CA GLU A 182 -7.49 17.54 -9.78
C GLU A 182 -7.36 16.04 -10.05
N GLU A 183 -6.35 15.42 -9.43
CA GLU A 183 -5.97 14.04 -9.73
C GLU A 183 -6.58 13.05 -8.72
N GLN A 184 -6.71 11.79 -9.15
CA GLN A 184 -7.32 10.73 -8.33
C GLN A 184 -6.35 10.11 -7.32
N ASP A 185 -5.05 10.40 -7.41
CA ASP A 185 -4.04 10.04 -6.42
C ASP A 185 -2.84 10.99 -6.48
N VAL A 186 -1.99 10.95 -5.43
CA VAL A 186 -0.86 11.87 -5.28
C VAL A 186 0.28 11.58 -6.27
N LYS A 187 0.44 10.35 -6.73
CA LYS A 187 1.48 10.00 -7.71
C LYS A 187 1.18 10.60 -9.09
N GLN A 188 -0.09 10.74 -9.44
CA GLN A 188 -0.49 11.46 -10.65
C GLN A 188 -0.12 12.95 -10.56
N VAL A 189 -0.32 13.59 -9.40
CA VAL A 189 0.13 14.98 -9.15
C VAL A 189 1.65 15.06 -9.30
N LEU A 190 2.38 14.20 -8.58
CA LEU A 190 3.85 14.15 -8.60
C LEU A 190 4.39 13.98 -10.02
N ASN A 191 3.83 13.04 -10.78
CA ASN A 191 4.26 12.73 -12.13
C ASN A 191 4.09 13.91 -13.08
N LYS A 192 3.00 14.67 -12.98
CA LYS A 192 2.78 15.87 -13.81
C LYS A 192 3.79 16.97 -13.52
N VAL A 193 4.25 17.11 -12.27
CA VAL A 193 5.33 18.05 -11.94
C VAL A 193 6.68 17.52 -12.46
N ALA A 194 6.96 16.22 -12.25
CA ALA A 194 8.21 15.61 -12.66
C ALA A 194 8.39 15.55 -14.18
N SER A 195 7.30 15.47 -14.97
CA SER A 195 7.32 15.52 -16.45
C SER A 195 7.36 16.94 -17.00
N GLY A 196 7.13 17.97 -16.17
CA GLY A 196 7.05 19.36 -16.61
C GLY A 196 5.67 19.79 -17.13
N ASP A 197 4.64 18.95 -16.98
CA ASP A 197 3.26 19.28 -17.36
C ASP A 197 2.61 20.23 -16.35
N ALA A 198 3.22 20.39 -15.16
CA ALA A 198 2.81 21.32 -14.13
C ALA A 198 4.01 22.06 -13.54
N ASP A 199 3.81 23.33 -13.18
CA ASP A 199 4.82 24.15 -12.48
C ASP A 199 4.94 23.76 -11.02
N ALA A 200 3.82 23.35 -10.41
CA ALA A 200 3.75 22.93 -9.01
C ALA A 200 2.60 21.94 -8.75
N GLY A 201 2.77 21.13 -7.72
CA GLY A 201 1.73 20.24 -7.24
C GLY A 201 1.78 20.07 -5.71
N LEU A 202 0.61 19.89 -5.08
CA LEU A 202 0.55 19.51 -3.67
C LEU A 202 0.65 17.99 -3.55
N VAL A 203 1.73 17.54 -2.91
CA VAL A 203 2.06 16.15 -2.67
C VAL A 203 2.45 15.96 -1.20
N TYR A 204 2.77 14.74 -0.78
CA TYR A 204 3.35 14.54 0.56
C TYR A 204 4.87 14.70 0.56
N ILE A 205 5.45 14.95 1.73
CA ILE A 205 6.91 15.01 1.90
C ILE A 205 7.56 13.73 1.36
N THR A 206 6.98 12.56 1.63
CA THR A 206 7.49 11.27 1.19
C THR A 206 7.54 11.14 -0.33
N ASP A 207 6.59 11.75 -1.04
CA ASP A 207 6.56 11.74 -2.51
C ASP A 207 7.74 12.53 -3.09
N THR A 208 8.06 13.69 -2.51
CA THR A 208 9.22 14.46 -2.95
C THR A 208 10.54 13.75 -2.64
N THR A 209 10.60 13.02 -1.51
CA THR A 209 11.76 12.20 -1.15
C THR A 209 11.96 11.05 -2.15
N SER A 210 10.88 10.37 -2.53
CA SER A 210 10.94 9.25 -3.50
C SER A 210 11.27 9.71 -4.92
N ALA A 211 11.02 10.96 -5.26
CA ALA A 211 11.29 11.57 -6.57
C ALA A 211 12.50 12.52 -6.54
N ALA A 212 13.43 12.34 -5.61
CA ALA A 212 14.63 13.17 -5.51
C ALA A 212 15.37 13.27 -6.85
N GLY A 213 15.75 14.48 -7.25
CA GLY A 213 16.37 14.78 -8.53
C GLY A 213 15.40 14.96 -9.71
N LYS A 214 14.12 14.59 -9.55
CA LYS A 214 13.06 14.85 -10.55
C LYS A 214 12.19 16.03 -10.19
N VAL A 215 12.06 16.31 -8.90
CA VAL A 215 11.35 17.45 -8.34
C VAL A 215 12.13 18.02 -7.17
N ASP A 216 11.95 19.30 -6.91
CA ASP A 216 12.37 19.93 -5.66
C ASP A 216 11.18 20.08 -4.73
N LYS A 217 11.48 20.07 -3.42
CA LYS A 217 10.50 20.23 -2.36
C LYS A 217 10.50 21.67 -1.86
N VAL A 218 9.31 22.25 -1.73
CA VAL A 218 9.11 23.49 -0.98
C VAL A 218 8.23 23.16 0.23
N ASP A 219 8.82 23.31 1.42
CA ASP A 219 8.08 23.19 2.69
C ASP A 219 7.28 24.49 2.94
N PHE A 220 6.13 24.36 3.57
CA PHE A 220 5.31 25.46 4.00
C PHE A 220 4.74 25.17 5.42
N PRO A 221 4.75 26.17 6.33
CA PRO A 221 4.42 25.92 7.73
C PRO A 221 2.97 25.48 7.96
N GLU A 222 2.04 25.92 7.11
CA GLU A 222 0.62 25.63 7.22
C GLU A 222 0.29 24.14 6.99
N ALA A 223 1.19 23.37 6.38
CA ALA A 223 1.07 21.92 6.24
C ALA A 223 0.93 21.20 7.60
N ALA A 224 1.42 21.81 8.69
CA ALA A 224 1.27 21.27 10.04
C ALA A 224 -0.18 21.23 10.53
N GLN A 225 -1.08 21.99 9.90
CA GLN A 225 -2.51 22.02 10.23
C GLN A 225 -3.31 20.89 9.55
N ALA A 226 -2.67 20.15 8.64
CA ALA A 226 -3.31 19.11 7.87
C ALA A 226 -2.46 17.82 7.86
N ILE A 227 -2.04 17.37 9.04
CA ILE A 227 -1.33 16.10 9.18
C ILE A 227 -2.30 14.95 8.92
N ASN A 228 -1.94 14.06 8.01
CA ASN A 228 -2.67 12.83 7.73
C ASN A 228 -2.18 11.69 8.63
N SER A 229 -3.11 10.97 9.24
CA SER A 229 -2.85 9.68 9.89
C SER A 229 -3.10 8.56 8.89
N TYR A 230 -2.21 7.59 8.88
CA TYR A 230 -2.24 6.44 7.97
C TYR A 230 -2.65 5.18 8.73
N PRO A 231 -3.92 4.78 8.67
CA PRO A 231 -4.40 3.54 9.26
C PRO A 231 -4.26 2.35 8.32
N ILE A 232 -4.08 1.16 8.91
CA ILE A 232 -4.06 -0.14 8.25
C ILE A 232 -5.04 -1.09 8.94
N ALA A 233 -5.66 -1.99 8.19
CA ALA A 233 -6.53 -3.03 8.71
C ALA A 233 -6.69 -4.21 7.74
N ALA A 234 -6.95 -5.38 8.30
CA ALA A 234 -7.38 -6.55 7.54
C ALA A 234 -8.80 -6.34 6.95
N ILE A 235 -9.07 -7.03 5.83
CA ILE A 235 -10.35 -7.01 5.12
C ILE A 235 -11.14 -8.28 5.44
N LYS A 236 -12.45 -8.15 5.66
CA LYS A 236 -13.35 -9.28 5.88
C LYS A 236 -13.38 -10.23 4.68
N GLY A 237 -13.28 -11.53 4.98
CA GLY A 237 -13.31 -12.58 3.97
C GLY A 237 -12.00 -12.75 3.19
N GLY A 238 -10.95 -12.02 3.56
CA GLY A 238 -9.58 -12.24 3.11
C GLY A 238 -8.85 -13.32 3.93
N GLN A 239 -7.55 -13.45 3.70
CA GLN A 239 -6.66 -14.34 4.46
C GLN A 239 -6.34 -13.73 5.83
N SER A 240 -7.32 -13.71 6.76
CA SER A 240 -7.25 -12.93 8.00
C SER A 240 -5.99 -13.19 8.86
N ALA A 241 -5.51 -14.42 8.93
CA ALA A 241 -4.28 -14.75 9.67
C ALA A 241 -3.03 -14.12 9.04
N LEU A 242 -2.89 -14.21 7.71
CA LEU A 242 -1.75 -13.66 6.97
C LEU A 242 -1.84 -12.12 6.92
N ALA A 243 -3.04 -11.57 6.74
CA ALA A 243 -3.30 -10.13 6.79
C ALA A 243 -2.89 -9.54 8.14
N LYS A 244 -3.28 -10.20 9.25
CA LYS A 244 -2.87 -9.77 10.59
C LYS A 244 -1.36 -9.82 10.78
N GLN A 245 -0.67 -10.85 10.29
CA GLN A 245 0.79 -10.93 10.35
C GLN A 245 1.44 -9.76 9.60
N PHE A 246 0.90 -9.38 8.44
CA PHE A 246 1.39 -8.23 7.68
C PHE A 246 1.10 -6.91 8.41
N ASP A 247 -0.09 -6.72 8.97
CA ASP A 247 -0.42 -5.55 9.78
C ASP A 247 0.54 -5.42 10.98
N ASP A 248 0.76 -6.52 11.72
CA ASP A 248 1.68 -6.56 12.86
C ASP A 248 3.14 -6.27 12.42
N PHE A 249 3.56 -6.73 11.23
CA PHE A 249 4.86 -6.44 10.64
C PHE A 249 5.03 -4.94 10.31
N VAL A 250 4.03 -4.33 9.68
CA VAL A 250 4.02 -2.89 9.36
C VAL A 250 4.06 -2.04 10.63
N LEU A 251 3.33 -2.43 11.67
CA LEU A 251 3.29 -1.79 12.98
C LEU A 251 4.55 -2.05 13.83
N GLY A 252 5.33 -3.06 13.47
CA GLY A 252 6.53 -3.50 14.18
C GLY A 252 7.74 -2.59 13.96
N ALA A 253 8.88 -3.02 14.48
CA ALA A 253 10.13 -2.25 14.42
C ALA A 253 10.63 -2.05 12.98
N GLU A 254 10.55 -3.10 12.14
CA GLU A 254 10.97 -3.03 10.74
C GLU A 254 10.09 -2.09 9.92
N GLY A 255 8.76 -2.19 10.08
CA GLY A 255 7.83 -1.29 9.42
C GLY A 255 8.09 0.16 9.80
N LYS A 256 8.24 0.44 11.08
CA LYS A 256 8.57 1.79 11.59
C LYS A 256 9.90 2.31 11.04
N SER A 257 10.92 1.45 10.98
CA SER A 257 12.24 1.81 10.44
C SER A 257 12.15 2.19 8.96
N GLU A 258 11.48 1.37 8.15
CA GLU A 258 11.34 1.61 6.71
C GLU A 258 10.52 2.86 6.41
N LEU A 259 9.41 3.05 7.13
CA LEU A 259 8.56 4.23 7.01
C LEU A 259 9.30 5.51 7.42
N THR A 260 10.09 5.47 8.50
CA THR A 260 10.92 6.60 8.93
C THR A 260 11.98 6.96 7.87
N LYS A 261 12.64 5.96 7.27
CA LYS A 261 13.59 6.18 6.15
C LYS A 261 12.93 6.83 4.95
N ALA A 262 11.69 6.46 4.66
CA ALA A 262 10.90 7.06 3.59
C ALA A 262 10.41 8.49 3.90
N GLY A 263 10.57 8.97 5.14
CA GLY A 263 10.18 10.32 5.57
C GLY A 263 8.80 10.43 6.21
N PHE A 264 8.15 9.30 6.52
CA PHE A 264 6.91 9.33 7.31
C PHE A 264 7.18 9.73 8.75
N GLY A 265 6.22 10.45 9.34
CA GLY A 265 6.20 10.71 10.78
C GLY A 265 5.67 9.51 11.57
N PRO A 266 5.94 9.47 12.90
CA PRO A 266 5.47 8.40 13.77
C PRO A 266 3.95 8.36 13.85
N ALA A 267 3.40 7.18 14.17
CA ALA A 267 2.01 7.04 14.59
C ALA A 267 1.75 7.89 15.85
N LYS A 268 0.60 8.53 15.91
CA LYS A 268 0.14 9.33 17.06
C LYS A 268 -1.10 8.72 17.65
#